data_348d20d84156c9493b4d3c037d9a8a8a
#
_entry.id   348d20d84156c9493b4d3c037d9a8a8a
#
_cell.length_a   1.000
_cell.length_b   1.000
_cell.length_c   1.000
_cell.angle_alpha   90.00
_cell.angle_beta   90.00
_cell.angle_gamma   90.00
#
_symmetry.space_group_name_H-M   'P 1'
#
loop_
_entity.id
_entity.type
_entity.pdbx_description
1 polymer ?
#
loop_
_entity_poly.entity_id
_entity_poly.type
_entity_poly.pdbx_seq_one_letter_code
_entity_poly.pdbx_strand_id
1 'polypeptide(L)'
;MHRGGEVRFQAHKVYLSRSLKIEGSHCALNLPHGAIVKFDDNPNSYDHSSHLIGVKGNHIAIVGGGVFDGQGKKWWDGKICSKAQIAAAIISRRREDDCWRPRLLSVEDSEHILLQGVTWKDSPDHVLEMYSDFTEIDHVTVLAPPSETEVAVDGTSGPSHNTDAVDVHGTPFYIHDCHFDTGDDNVAVHASHLLVENCYFGHGHGTSIGSCDSDTALENITFRNIVFNSTTAAMRIKTRPGAKNAYVRDCLWENLTLHDVRTTVLIDMFYDHGHNETTDFDVSNITVRNVKAYGTVNTETDKDVTPGFLNCQETSPCHKIHLEHIHQVDNPDYPFECSNAYGTWKDVQPHPCLKPEWMYEERYISAPGKPSPSPAPQ
;
A
#
# COMPACT_ATOMS: atom_id res chain seq x y z
N MET A 1 -25.66 22.77 -16.60
CA MET A 1 -24.71 21.75 -17.12
C MET A 1 -23.40 22.46 -17.33
N HIS A 2 -22.42 22.25 -16.45
CA HIS A 2 -21.06 22.70 -16.70
C HIS A 2 -20.49 21.84 -17.83
N ARG A 3 -20.11 22.46 -18.95
CA ARG A 3 -19.39 21.73 -20.00
C ARG A 3 -18.00 21.45 -19.47
N GLY A 4 -17.58 20.19 -19.50
CA GLY A 4 -16.23 19.80 -19.18
C GLY A 4 -15.19 20.53 -20.02
N GLY A 5 -13.98 20.62 -19.50
CA GLY A 5 -12.88 21.31 -20.18
C GLY A 5 -11.56 20.59 -20.00
N GLU A 6 -10.64 20.80 -20.92
CA GLU A 6 -9.26 20.35 -20.82
C GLU A 6 -8.34 21.53 -20.53
N VAL A 7 -7.49 21.38 -19.52
CA VAL A 7 -6.32 22.23 -19.30
C VAL A 7 -5.10 21.46 -19.80
N ARG A 8 -4.43 21.99 -20.80
CA ARG A 8 -3.25 21.38 -21.40
C ARG A 8 -2.01 22.23 -21.14
N PHE A 9 -1.01 21.62 -20.55
CA PHE A 9 0.32 22.20 -20.42
C PHE A 9 1.07 22.17 -21.77
N GLN A 10 2.06 23.03 -21.94
CA GLN A 10 2.91 22.98 -23.14
C GLN A 10 4.02 21.92 -22.92
N ALA A 11 4.27 21.10 -23.94
CA ALA A 11 5.37 20.16 -23.95
C ALA A 11 6.72 20.86 -23.74
N HIS A 12 7.65 20.16 -23.10
CA HIS A 12 9.02 20.63 -22.85
C HIS A 12 9.11 21.96 -22.09
N LYS A 13 8.15 22.23 -21.20
CA LYS A 13 8.15 23.38 -20.30
C LYS A 13 8.21 22.94 -18.84
N VAL A 14 8.89 23.75 -18.04
CA VAL A 14 8.89 23.63 -16.58
C VAL A 14 8.00 24.72 -16.01
N TYR A 15 7.06 24.31 -15.18
CA TYR A 15 6.14 25.17 -14.44
C TYR A 15 6.48 25.10 -12.97
N LEU A 16 6.48 26.24 -12.29
CA LEU A 16 6.57 26.32 -10.83
C LEU A 16 5.18 26.61 -10.28
N SER A 17 4.75 25.81 -9.33
CA SER A 17 3.42 25.94 -8.73
C SER A 17 3.50 25.84 -7.20
N ARG A 18 2.50 26.37 -6.54
CA ARG A 18 2.20 26.04 -5.14
C ARG A 18 1.22 24.88 -5.13
N SER A 19 -0.02 25.09 -4.69
CA SER A 19 -1.05 24.06 -4.82
C SER A 19 -1.86 24.23 -6.10
N LEU A 20 -2.35 23.10 -6.62
CA LEU A 20 -3.32 23.03 -7.70
C LEU A 20 -4.65 22.52 -7.17
N LYS A 21 -5.74 23.03 -7.73
CA LYS A 21 -7.10 22.60 -7.39
C LYS A 21 -7.86 22.26 -8.66
N ILE A 22 -8.42 21.06 -8.72
CA ILE A 22 -9.26 20.59 -9.83
C ILE A 22 -10.62 20.28 -9.23
N GLU A 23 -11.59 21.14 -9.48
CA GLU A 23 -12.95 20.98 -8.96
C GLU A 23 -13.96 21.03 -10.12
N GLY A 24 -14.91 20.12 -10.12
CA GLY A 24 -15.97 20.06 -11.10
C GLY A 24 -16.18 18.69 -11.71
N SER A 25 -16.77 18.65 -12.90
CA SER A 25 -17.07 17.38 -13.57
C SER A 25 -16.71 17.44 -15.04
N HIS A 26 -16.35 16.29 -15.62
CA HIS A 26 -15.94 16.16 -17.01
C HIS A 26 -14.72 17.05 -17.35
N CYS A 27 -13.72 17.05 -16.46
CA CYS A 27 -12.51 17.85 -16.59
C CYS A 27 -11.31 16.96 -16.90
N ALA A 28 -10.39 17.48 -17.74
CA ALA A 28 -9.12 16.82 -17.99
C ALA A 28 -7.94 17.77 -17.74
N LEU A 29 -6.90 17.24 -17.10
CA LEU A 29 -5.60 17.88 -17.00
C LEU A 29 -4.61 17.08 -17.85
N ASN A 30 -4.11 17.69 -18.91
CA ASN A 30 -3.20 17.03 -19.83
C ASN A 30 -1.78 17.58 -19.67
N LEU A 31 -0.89 16.70 -19.20
CA LEU A 31 0.52 17.00 -19.00
C LEU A 31 1.35 16.25 -20.07
N PRO A 32 1.59 16.85 -21.25
CA PRO A 32 2.25 16.15 -22.34
C PRO A 32 3.71 15.82 -22.02
N HIS A 33 4.27 14.89 -22.76
CA HIS A 33 5.67 14.47 -22.61
C HIS A 33 6.64 15.65 -22.55
N GLY A 34 7.55 15.62 -21.56
CA GLY A 34 8.54 16.66 -21.30
C GLY A 34 8.01 17.90 -20.57
N ALA A 35 6.70 17.99 -20.29
CA ALA A 35 6.19 19.00 -19.38
C ALA A 35 6.48 18.58 -17.93
N ILE A 36 6.93 19.51 -17.11
CA ILE A 36 7.23 19.28 -15.69
C ILE A 36 6.54 20.34 -14.86
N VAL A 37 5.76 19.92 -13.87
CA VAL A 37 5.22 20.81 -12.83
C VAL A 37 5.98 20.53 -11.53
N LYS A 38 6.73 21.53 -11.06
CA LYS A 38 7.44 21.50 -9.79
C LYS A 38 6.68 22.27 -8.74
N PHE A 39 6.52 21.65 -7.57
CA PHE A 39 5.89 22.31 -6.43
C PHE A 39 6.90 23.06 -5.58
N ASP A 40 6.46 24.17 -4.99
CA ASP A 40 7.31 24.96 -4.07
C ASP A 40 7.66 24.10 -2.84
N ASP A 41 8.93 23.98 -2.54
CA ASP A 41 9.46 23.23 -1.39
C ASP A 41 9.49 24.02 -0.08
N ASN A 42 8.87 25.20 -0.05
CA ASN A 42 8.77 26.04 1.13
C ASN A 42 7.45 25.81 1.88
N PRO A 43 7.46 25.24 3.10
CA PRO A 43 6.25 24.94 3.86
C PRO A 43 5.39 26.18 4.17
N ASN A 44 5.98 27.37 4.21
CA ASN A 44 5.21 28.61 4.41
C ASN A 44 4.43 29.07 3.18
N SER A 45 4.61 28.41 2.04
CA SER A 45 3.83 28.65 0.81
C SER A 45 2.48 27.95 0.80
N TYR A 46 2.22 27.09 1.79
CA TYR A 46 0.99 26.29 1.88
C TYR A 46 0.18 26.67 3.12
N ASP A 47 -1.08 27.02 2.90
CA ASP A 47 -2.05 27.34 3.96
C ASP A 47 -2.60 26.06 4.61
N HIS A 48 -1.74 25.24 5.23
CA HIS A 48 -2.12 23.98 5.89
C HIS A 48 -2.95 23.02 5.01
N SER A 49 -2.91 23.19 3.69
CA SER A 49 -3.53 22.22 2.79
C SER A 49 -2.78 20.90 2.90
N SER A 50 -3.52 19.82 3.06
CA SER A 50 -2.96 18.47 3.22
C SER A 50 -2.32 17.93 1.92
N HIS A 51 -2.36 18.66 0.82
CA HIS A 51 -1.95 18.17 -0.49
C HIS A 51 -1.43 19.29 -1.41
N LEU A 52 -0.60 18.90 -2.39
CA LEU A 52 -0.09 19.77 -3.44
C LEU A 52 -1.09 19.89 -4.61
N ILE A 53 -1.79 18.78 -4.92
CA ILE A 53 -2.87 18.73 -5.90
C ILE A 53 -4.12 18.19 -5.23
N GLY A 54 -5.17 18.99 -5.17
CA GLY A 54 -6.49 18.57 -4.69
C GLY A 54 -7.45 18.35 -5.85
N VAL A 55 -8.14 17.21 -5.85
CA VAL A 55 -9.15 16.86 -6.86
C VAL A 55 -10.47 16.57 -6.17
N LYS A 56 -11.55 17.19 -6.67
CA LYS A 56 -12.91 16.92 -6.20
C LYS A 56 -13.90 17.02 -7.34
N GLY A 57 -14.62 15.92 -7.62
CA GLY A 57 -15.68 15.88 -8.61
C GLY A 57 -15.72 14.56 -9.38
N ASN A 58 -16.49 14.56 -10.49
CA ASN A 58 -16.79 13.34 -11.22
C ASN A 58 -16.30 13.41 -12.67
N HIS A 59 -15.84 12.27 -13.21
CA HIS A 59 -15.31 12.17 -14.57
C HIS A 59 -14.11 13.11 -14.77
N ILE A 60 -13.09 12.92 -13.95
CA ILE A 60 -11.85 13.71 -14.00
C ILE A 60 -10.72 12.82 -14.50
N ALA A 61 -9.96 13.33 -15.46
CA ALA A 61 -8.80 12.67 -16.01
C ALA A 61 -7.52 13.51 -15.83
N ILE A 62 -6.46 12.90 -15.32
CA ILE A 62 -5.11 13.47 -15.33
C ILE A 62 -4.26 12.57 -16.22
N VAL A 63 -3.88 13.08 -17.38
CA VAL A 63 -3.31 12.25 -18.45
C VAL A 63 -2.06 12.86 -19.07
N GLY A 64 -1.27 12.03 -19.74
CA GLY A 64 -0.14 12.50 -20.56
C GLY A 64 1.14 11.75 -20.22
N GLY A 65 2.29 12.32 -20.60
CA GLY A 65 3.62 11.74 -20.36
C GLY A 65 4.56 12.69 -19.63
N GLY A 66 4.00 13.65 -18.90
CA GLY A 66 4.77 14.64 -18.14
C GLY A 66 4.99 14.24 -16.69
N VAL A 67 5.57 15.14 -15.91
CA VAL A 67 6.01 14.88 -14.53
C VAL A 67 5.41 15.89 -13.56
N PHE A 68 4.80 15.42 -12.49
CA PHE A 68 4.57 16.20 -11.28
C PHE A 68 5.69 15.89 -10.27
N ASP A 69 6.45 16.91 -9.88
CA ASP A 69 7.61 16.83 -8.98
C ASP A 69 7.29 17.56 -7.67
N GLY A 70 7.06 16.78 -6.62
CA GLY A 70 6.72 17.28 -5.29
C GLY A 70 7.88 17.92 -4.54
N GLN A 71 9.11 17.76 -5.06
CA GLN A 71 10.35 18.26 -4.43
C GLN A 71 10.52 17.84 -2.96
N GLY A 72 10.17 16.58 -2.65
CA GLY A 72 10.08 16.01 -1.30
C GLY A 72 11.37 16.05 -0.48
N LYS A 73 12.54 16.13 -1.12
CA LYS A 73 13.83 16.00 -0.46
C LYS A 73 14.00 16.87 0.80
N LYS A 74 13.54 18.11 0.76
CA LYS A 74 13.63 19.00 1.93
C LYS A 74 12.64 18.62 3.04
N TRP A 75 11.51 18.02 2.66
CA TRP A 75 10.47 17.62 3.60
C TRP A 75 10.87 16.37 4.39
N TRP A 76 11.58 15.42 3.74
CA TRP A 76 11.99 14.17 4.37
C TRP A 76 13.03 14.35 5.48
N ASP A 77 13.87 15.36 5.39
CA ASP A 77 14.89 15.64 6.41
C ASP A 77 14.29 15.99 7.79
N GLY A 78 12.95 16.01 7.92
CA GLY A 78 12.23 16.22 9.18
C GLY A 78 12.44 17.59 9.83
N LYS A 79 13.24 18.46 9.20
CA LYS A 79 13.70 19.74 9.78
C LYS A 79 12.92 20.96 9.29
N ILE A 80 11.99 20.74 8.34
CA ILE A 80 11.26 21.84 7.71
C ILE A 80 9.81 21.83 8.16
N CYS A 81 9.57 22.48 9.29
CA CYS A 81 8.21 22.81 9.71
C CYS A 81 7.87 24.24 9.34
N SER A 82 6.60 24.49 9.00
CA SER A 82 6.13 25.89 8.95
C SER A 82 6.17 26.53 10.34
N LYS A 83 6.29 27.85 10.40
CA LYS A 83 6.26 28.57 11.70
C LYS A 83 4.98 28.27 12.49
N ALA A 84 3.87 28.01 11.80
CA ALA A 84 2.61 27.66 12.44
C ALA A 84 2.63 26.23 13.01
N GLN A 85 3.30 25.29 12.36
CA GLN A 85 3.46 23.91 12.86
C GLN A 85 4.36 23.88 14.10
N ILE A 86 5.47 24.63 14.10
CA ILE A 86 6.33 24.78 15.27
C ILE A 86 5.53 25.35 16.45
N ALA A 87 4.73 26.39 16.22
CA ALA A 87 3.88 26.97 17.26
C ALA A 87 2.81 25.97 17.77
N ALA A 88 2.19 25.20 16.89
CA ALA A 88 1.21 24.19 17.25
C ALA A 88 1.85 23.00 18.01
N ALA A 89 3.03 22.55 17.60
CA ALA A 89 3.79 21.51 18.29
C ALA A 89 4.18 21.93 19.72
N ILE A 90 4.63 23.15 19.90
CA ILE A 90 4.94 23.72 21.23
C ILE A 90 3.70 23.75 22.12
N ILE A 91 2.53 24.16 21.60
CA ILE A 91 1.28 24.25 22.35
C ILE A 91 0.77 22.83 22.70
N SER A 92 0.83 21.87 21.78
CA SER A 92 0.30 20.52 21.94
C SER A 92 1.25 19.55 22.64
N ARG A 93 2.48 19.95 22.98
CA ARG A 93 3.56 19.09 23.49
C ARG A 93 3.86 17.88 22.59
N ARG A 94 3.59 17.98 21.31
CA ARG A 94 4.00 16.98 20.32
C ARG A 94 5.50 17.11 20.05
N ARG A 95 6.12 16.02 19.58
CA ARG A 95 7.53 16.07 19.17
C ARG A 95 7.68 17.05 17.99
N GLU A 96 8.78 17.78 17.95
CA GLU A 96 9.13 18.67 16.82
C GLU A 96 9.32 17.90 15.51
N ASP A 97 9.47 16.56 15.60
CA ASP A 97 9.68 15.66 14.47
C ASP A 97 8.38 15.34 13.69
N ASP A 98 7.19 15.65 14.24
CA ASP A 98 5.88 15.46 13.61
C ASP A 98 5.49 16.63 12.70
N CYS A 99 6.39 17.08 11.85
CA CYS A 99 6.08 18.14 10.91
C CYS A 99 5.18 17.59 9.79
N TRP A 100 4.04 18.27 9.62
CA TRP A 100 3.12 17.96 8.55
C TRP A 100 3.82 18.09 7.19
N ARG A 101 3.65 17.09 6.35
CA ARG A 101 4.11 17.04 4.97
C ARG A 101 2.89 16.95 4.03
N PRO A 102 2.84 17.70 2.92
CA PRO A 102 1.73 17.60 1.99
C PRO A 102 1.82 16.32 1.14
N ARG A 103 0.70 15.69 0.89
CA ARG A 103 0.57 14.64 -0.12
C ARG A 103 0.68 15.23 -1.51
N LEU A 104 1.19 14.48 -2.49
CA LEU A 104 1.32 15.02 -3.85
C LEU A 104 -0.04 15.17 -4.52
N LEU A 105 -0.87 14.13 -4.48
CA LEU A 105 -2.26 14.17 -4.95
C LEU A 105 -3.20 13.70 -3.85
N SER A 106 -4.28 14.42 -3.61
CA SER A 106 -5.43 13.93 -2.85
C SER A 106 -6.69 14.07 -3.70
N VAL A 107 -7.40 12.96 -3.87
CA VAL A 107 -8.70 12.91 -4.55
C VAL A 107 -9.75 12.65 -3.49
N GLU A 108 -10.71 13.57 -3.33
CA GLU A 108 -11.71 13.50 -2.26
C GLU A 108 -13.13 13.50 -2.83
N ASP A 109 -14.03 12.72 -2.25
CA ASP A 109 -15.45 12.69 -2.60
C ASP A 109 -15.70 12.65 -4.11
N SER A 110 -15.06 11.74 -4.84
CA SER A 110 -14.99 11.74 -6.30
C SER A 110 -15.37 10.40 -6.90
N GLU A 111 -15.80 10.41 -8.17
CA GLU A 111 -16.13 9.21 -8.93
C GLU A 111 -15.60 9.31 -10.37
N HIS A 112 -15.33 8.15 -10.97
CA HIS A 112 -14.85 8.06 -12.35
C HIS A 112 -13.57 8.87 -12.59
N ILE A 113 -12.51 8.47 -11.90
CA ILE A 113 -11.20 9.10 -11.99
C ILE A 113 -10.28 8.27 -12.87
N LEU A 114 -9.61 8.92 -13.82
CA LEU A 114 -8.57 8.32 -14.65
C LEU A 114 -7.23 9.03 -14.41
N LEU A 115 -6.22 8.26 -13.98
CA LEU A 115 -4.82 8.70 -13.99
C LEU A 115 -4.08 7.89 -15.05
N GLN A 116 -3.51 8.53 -16.09
CA GLN A 116 -2.90 7.79 -17.20
C GLN A 116 -1.58 8.39 -17.68
N GLY A 117 -0.53 7.58 -17.69
CA GLY A 117 0.76 7.88 -18.34
C GLY A 117 1.63 8.92 -17.65
N VAL A 118 1.18 9.51 -16.56
CA VAL A 118 1.87 10.59 -15.83
C VAL A 118 2.88 10.01 -14.84
N THR A 119 4.01 10.70 -14.69
CA THR A 119 5.00 10.41 -13.64
C THR A 119 4.78 11.32 -12.44
N TRP A 120 4.69 10.70 -11.26
CA TRP A 120 4.58 11.35 -9.95
C TRP A 120 5.89 11.15 -9.21
N LYS A 121 6.56 12.23 -8.87
CA LYS A 121 7.94 12.15 -8.39
C LYS A 121 8.14 12.91 -7.08
N ASP A 122 8.95 12.33 -6.20
CA ASP A 122 9.45 12.95 -4.98
C ASP A 122 8.33 13.64 -4.19
N SER A 123 7.27 12.90 -3.86
CA SER A 123 6.22 13.41 -2.97
C SER A 123 6.80 13.70 -1.57
N PRO A 124 6.41 14.79 -0.92
CA PRO A 124 6.79 15.01 0.48
C PRO A 124 6.23 13.96 1.45
N ASP A 125 5.08 13.41 1.18
CA ASP A 125 4.35 12.39 1.93
C ASP A 125 3.70 11.41 0.95
N HIS A 126 2.54 10.77 1.26
CA HIS A 126 1.83 9.88 0.34
C HIS A 126 1.71 10.50 -1.06
N VAL A 127 1.81 9.68 -2.11
CA VAL A 127 1.86 10.16 -3.48
C VAL A 127 0.46 10.34 -4.04
N LEU A 128 -0.33 9.26 -4.11
CA LEU A 128 -1.70 9.25 -4.64
C LEU A 128 -2.67 8.78 -3.55
N GLU A 129 -3.31 9.70 -2.87
CA GLU A 129 -4.31 9.40 -1.86
C GLU A 129 -5.71 9.51 -2.48
N MET A 130 -6.43 8.38 -2.58
CA MET A 130 -7.55 8.22 -3.48
C MET A 130 -8.86 7.87 -2.74
N TYR A 131 -9.59 8.87 -2.26
CA TYR A 131 -10.96 8.73 -1.79
C TYR A 131 -11.94 8.91 -2.96
N SER A 132 -11.96 7.90 -3.86
CA SER A 132 -12.76 7.97 -5.09
C SER A 132 -13.24 6.60 -5.53
N ASP A 133 -14.46 6.55 -6.09
CA ASP A 133 -15.01 5.33 -6.66
C ASP A 133 -14.81 5.27 -8.18
N PHE A 134 -14.88 4.06 -8.76
CA PHE A 134 -14.71 3.82 -10.20
C PHE A 134 -13.43 4.44 -10.74
N THR A 135 -12.30 4.10 -10.11
CA THR A 135 -11.00 4.68 -10.44
C THR A 135 -10.14 3.73 -11.25
N GLU A 136 -9.51 4.25 -12.30
CA GLU A 136 -8.52 3.57 -13.11
C GLU A 136 -7.18 4.31 -13.06
N ILE A 137 -6.09 3.57 -12.81
CA ILE A 137 -4.71 4.04 -12.82
C ILE A 137 -3.95 3.20 -13.84
N ASP A 138 -3.61 3.80 -14.96
CA ASP A 138 -3.06 3.15 -16.14
C ASP A 138 -1.71 3.74 -16.57
N HIS A 139 -0.68 2.90 -16.76
CA HIS A 139 0.65 3.32 -17.21
C HIS A 139 1.26 4.45 -16.37
N VAL A 140 0.93 4.51 -15.10
CA VAL A 140 1.43 5.53 -14.17
C VAL A 140 2.78 5.10 -13.60
N THR A 141 3.68 6.08 -13.46
CA THR A 141 4.97 5.90 -12.79
C THR A 141 5.00 6.72 -11.50
N VAL A 142 5.36 6.09 -10.38
CA VAL A 142 5.63 6.77 -9.12
C VAL A 142 7.07 6.53 -8.72
N LEU A 143 7.80 7.60 -8.41
CA LEU A 143 9.22 7.54 -8.07
C LEU A 143 9.51 8.36 -6.80
N ALA A 144 10.09 7.70 -5.80
CA ALA A 144 10.72 8.30 -4.65
C ALA A 144 11.94 7.44 -4.24
N PRO A 145 12.96 8.00 -3.58
CA PRO A 145 14.06 7.20 -3.05
C PRO A 145 13.55 6.17 -2.02
N PRO A 146 14.28 5.08 -1.75
CA PRO A 146 13.94 4.16 -0.65
C PRO A 146 13.97 4.87 0.70
N SER A 147 13.31 4.29 1.72
CA SER A 147 13.28 4.82 3.08
C SER A 147 14.47 4.37 3.91
N GLU A 148 14.93 5.20 4.87
CA GLU A 148 15.94 4.84 5.86
C GLU A 148 15.42 3.92 6.96
N THR A 149 14.12 3.93 7.20
CA THR A 149 13.50 3.12 8.27
C THR A 149 13.49 1.64 7.94
N GLU A 150 13.56 1.30 6.65
CA GLU A 150 13.63 -0.07 6.17
C GLU A 150 14.67 -0.16 5.04
N VAL A 151 15.89 -0.44 5.42
CA VAL A 151 16.97 -0.69 4.44
C VAL A 151 16.54 -1.81 3.50
N ALA A 152 16.51 -1.54 2.22
CA ALA A 152 16.22 -2.55 1.22
C ALA A 152 17.23 -3.71 1.28
N VAL A 153 16.85 -4.89 0.78
CA VAL A 153 17.69 -6.09 0.81
C VAL A 153 19.03 -5.86 0.07
N ASP A 154 19.04 -5.03 -0.94
CA ASP A 154 20.24 -4.62 -1.68
C ASP A 154 21.13 -3.62 -0.91
N GLY A 155 20.77 -3.23 0.32
CA GLY A 155 21.49 -2.28 1.15
C GLY A 155 21.26 -0.81 0.80
N THR A 156 20.34 -0.49 -0.12
CA THR A 156 19.98 0.90 -0.40
C THR A 156 19.10 1.45 0.70
N SER A 157 19.30 2.71 1.05
CA SER A 157 18.49 3.45 1.99
C SER A 157 18.33 4.90 1.54
N GLY A 158 17.24 5.52 1.94
CA GLY A 158 16.96 6.91 1.57
C GLY A 158 15.97 7.53 2.54
N PRO A 159 15.69 8.83 2.40
CA PRO A 159 14.96 9.58 3.41
C PRO A 159 13.44 9.58 3.23
N SER A 160 12.89 8.93 2.22
CA SER A 160 11.52 9.17 1.75
C SER A 160 10.45 8.34 2.46
N HIS A 161 10.48 8.26 3.78
CA HIS A 161 9.45 7.57 4.54
C HIS A 161 8.03 8.12 4.27
N ASN A 162 7.03 7.26 4.35
CA ASN A 162 5.61 7.53 4.05
C ASN A 162 5.38 8.07 2.63
N THR A 163 6.12 7.57 1.65
CA THR A 163 5.87 7.88 0.24
C THR A 163 5.10 6.74 -0.44
N ASP A 164 4.01 6.33 0.18
CA ASP A 164 3.09 5.33 -0.36
C ASP A 164 2.67 5.72 -1.77
N ALA A 165 2.81 4.79 -2.75
CA ALA A 165 2.53 5.16 -4.13
C ALA A 165 1.05 5.40 -4.36
N VAL A 166 0.19 4.50 -3.88
CA VAL A 166 -1.26 4.63 -3.99
C VAL A 166 -1.93 4.14 -2.70
N ASP A 167 -2.70 5.02 -2.07
CA ASP A 167 -3.61 4.70 -0.97
C ASP A 167 -5.04 4.58 -1.51
N VAL A 168 -5.58 3.36 -1.52
CA VAL A 168 -6.88 3.05 -2.10
C VAL A 168 -7.96 3.11 -1.03
N HIS A 169 -8.83 4.13 -1.08
CA HIS A 169 -9.94 4.34 -0.13
C HIS A 169 -11.34 4.24 -0.77
N GLY A 170 -11.42 3.94 -2.05
CA GLY A 170 -12.70 3.84 -2.79
C GLY A 170 -12.85 2.54 -3.56
N THR A 171 -14.02 2.35 -4.20
CA THR A 171 -14.39 1.08 -4.84
C THR A 171 -15.34 1.28 -6.04
N PRO A 172 -15.21 0.51 -7.14
CA PRO A 172 -14.10 -0.38 -7.47
C PRO A 172 -12.86 0.38 -7.96
N PHE A 173 -11.70 -0.29 -7.87
CA PHE A 173 -10.41 0.23 -8.32
C PHE A 173 -9.73 -0.71 -9.30
N TYR A 174 -9.11 -0.15 -10.34
CA TYR A 174 -8.29 -0.87 -11.29
C TYR A 174 -6.94 -0.17 -11.49
N ILE A 175 -5.85 -0.86 -11.16
CA ILE A 175 -4.47 -0.36 -11.31
C ILE A 175 -3.73 -1.32 -12.22
N HIS A 176 -3.18 -0.83 -13.33
CA HIS A 176 -2.50 -1.72 -14.28
C HIS A 176 -1.38 -1.07 -15.07
N ASP A 177 -0.46 -1.90 -15.52
CA ASP A 177 0.68 -1.50 -16.36
C ASP A 177 1.52 -0.36 -15.73
N CYS A 178 1.60 -0.34 -14.40
CA CYS A 178 2.22 0.72 -13.61
C CYS A 178 3.62 0.36 -13.11
N HIS A 179 4.41 1.39 -12.79
CA HIS A 179 5.73 1.27 -12.19
C HIS A 179 5.78 2.14 -10.92
N PHE A 180 5.91 1.48 -9.75
CA PHE A 180 6.00 2.17 -8.45
C PHE A 180 7.32 1.81 -7.75
N ASP A 181 8.15 2.81 -7.49
CA ASP A 181 9.42 2.69 -6.77
C ASP A 181 9.45 3.77 -5.69
N THR A 182 9.31 3.39 -4.42
CA THR A 182 8.96 4.30 -3.34
C THR A 182 9.69 3.96 -2.04
N GLY A 183 9.45 4.75 -1.01
CA GLY A 183 9.99 4.53 0.33
C GLY A 183 8.98 3.97 1.34
N ASP A 184 7.75 3.61 0.90
CA ASP A 184 6.72 3.00 1.74
C ASP A 184 5.84 2.06 0.90
N ASP A 185 4.58 1.81 1.26
CA ASP A 185 3.72 0.84 0.57
C ASP A 185 3.59 1.18 -0.93
N ASN A 186 3.84 0.20 -1.83
CA ASN A 186 3.62 0.41 -3.26
C ASN A 186 2.12 0.49 -3.56
N VAL A 187 1.29 -0.27 -2.85
CA VAL A 187 -0.16 -0.10 -2.82
C VAL A 187 -0.64 -0.33 -1.40
N ALA A 188 -1.23 0.69 -0.77
CA ALA A 188 -1.90 0.60 0.51
C ALA A 188 -3.42 0.47 0.30
N VAL A 189 -4.02 -0.62 0.79
CA VAL A 189 -5.41 -0.98 0.52
C VAL A 189 -6.28 -0.75 1.74
N HIS A 190 -7.29 0.11 1.58
CA HIS A 190 -8.28 0.44 2.60
C HIS A 190 -9.72 0.27 2.09
N ALA A 191 -9.90 -0.34 0.90
CA ALA A 191 -11.21 -0.57 0.29
C ALA A 191 -11.27 -1.92 -0.42
N SER A 192 -12.47 -2.43 -0.65
CA SER A 192 -12.74 -3.69 -1.35
C SER A 192 -12.82 -3.53 -2.87
N HIS A 193 -12.88 -4.66 -3.60
CA HIS A 193 -13.04 -4.71 -5.06
C HIS A 193 -11.92 -4.02 -5.82
N LEU A 194 -10.68 -4.41 -5.51
CA LEU A 194 -9.46 -3.92 -6.14
C LEU A 194 -8.87 -4.99 -7.07
N LEU A 195 -8.50 -4.59 -8.26
CA LEU A 195 -7.62 -5.34 -9.16
C LEU A 195 -6.35 -4.55 -9.44
N VAL A 196 -5.20 -5.18 -9.18
CA VAL A 196 -3.87 -4.65 -9.56
C VAL A 196 -3.17 -5.69 -10.42
N GLU A 197 -2.76 -5.30 -11.63
CA GLU A 197 -2.11 -6.26 -12.53
C GLU A 197 -1.04 -5.65 -13.43
N ASN A 198 -0.14 -6.52 -13.91
CA ASN A 198 0.91 -6.17 -14.87
C ASN A 198 1.80 -5.02 -14.39
N CYS A 199 2.13 -4.97 -13.10
CA CYS A 199 2.88 -3.89 -12.50
C CYS A 199 4.31 -4.30 -12.15
N TYR A 200 5.18 -3.29 -12.06
CA TYR A 200 6.50 -3.41 -11.48
C TYR A 200 6.57 -2.56 -10.21
N PHE A 201 6.94 -3.18 -9.10
CA PHE A 201 7.16 -2.52 -7.81
C PHE A 201 8.63 -2.61 -7.43
N GLY A 202 9.28 -1.44 -7.36
CA GLY A 202 10.65 -1.26 -6.88
C GLY A 202 10.69 -1.23 -5.36
N HIS A 203 11.63 -0.50 -4.80
CA HIS A 203 11.71 -0.33 -3.34
C HIS A 203 10.36 0.02 -2.72
N GLY A 204 10.24 -0.22 -1.44
CA GLY A 204 9.02 0.05 -0.67
C GLY A 204 8.57 -1.18 0.11
N HIS A 205 7.32 -1.15 0.59
CA HIS A 205 6.79 -2.20 1.45
C HIS A 205 5.95 -3.24 0.69
N GLY A 206 5.79 -3.10 -0.62
CA GLY A 206 4.99 -4.00 -1.46
C GLY A 206 3.49 -3.69 -1.42
N THR A 207 2.67 -4.73 -1.52
CA THR A 207 1.21 -4.60 -1.46
C THR A 207 0.71 -4.82 -0.05
N SER A 208 0.18 -3.77 0.57
CA SER A 208 -0.27 -3.80 1.96
C SER A 208 -1.79 -3.64 2.08
N ILE A 209 -2.45 -4.58 2.75
CA ILE A 209 -3.83 -4.42 3.22
C ILE A 209 -3.76 -3.91 4.66
N GLY A 210 -4.24 -2.71 4.89
CA GLY A 210 -4.20 -2.06 6.21
C GLY A 210 -3.03 -1.05 6.37
N SER A 211 -2.81 -0.59 7.62
CA SER A 211 -3.21 -1.22 8.90
C SER A 211 -4.73 -1.16 9.12
N CYS A 212 -5.32 -2.31 9.42
CA CYS A 212 -6.75 -2.46 9.62
C CYS A 212 -7.14 -2.31 11.09
N ASP A 213 -8.20 -1.57 11.34
CA ASP A 213 -8.77 -1.28 12.66
C ASP A 213 -10.14 -1.93 12.83
N SER A 214 -10.83 -1.63 13.94
CA SER A 214 -12.21 -2.09 14.17
C SER A 214 -13.14 -1.62 13.05
N ASP A 215 -14.16 -2.42 12.76
CA ASP A 215 -15.16 -2.18 11.72
C ASP A 215 -14.60 -2.18 10.28
N THR A 216 -13.35 -2.62 10.08
CA THR A 216 -12.78 -2.82 8.74
C THR A 216 -13.47 -4.01 8.03
N ALA A 217 -13.89 -3.81 6.79
CA ALA A 217 -14.55 -4.84 5.98
C ALA A 217 -13.94 -4.86 4.57
N LEU A 218 -12.92 -5.71 4.34
CA LEU A 218 -12.17 -5.77 3.09
C LEU A 218 -12.28 -7.15 2.44
N GLU A 219 -12.69 -7.17 1.17
CA GLU A 219 -12.83 -8.38 0.38
C GLU A 219 -12.68 -8.14 -1.12
N ASN A 220 -12.52 -9.22 -1.89
CA ASN A 220 -12.38 -9.16 -3.36
C ASN A 220 -11.20 -8.30 -3.82
N ILE A 221 -10.02 -8.63 -3.33
CA ILE A 221 -8.78 -7.93 -3.65
C ILE A 221 -7.86 -8.87 -4.42
N THR A 222 -7.43 -8.48 -5.61
CA THR A 222 -6.57 -9.28 -6.46
C THR A 222 -5.33 -8.53 -6.90
N PHE A 223 -4.17 -9.14 -6.70
CA PHE A 223 -2.88 -8.73 -7.23
C PHE A 223 -2.35 -9.84 -8.15
N ARG A 224 -2.04 -9.52 -9.41
CA ARG A 224 -1.54 -10.55 -10.34
C ARG A 224 -0.54 -10.02 -11.36
N ASN A 225 0.32 -10.91 -11.84
CA ASN A 225 1.34 -10.59 -12.85
C ASN A 225 2.24 -9.43 -12.42
N ILE A 226 2.78 -9.48 -11.21
CA ILE A 226 3.57 -8.38 -10.62
C ILE A 226 5.01 -8.83 -10.44
N VAL A 227 5.93 -7.95 -10.79
CA VAL A 227 7.35 -8.06 -10.46
C VAL A 227 7.65 -7.15 -9.28
N PHE A 228 8.22 -7.72 -8.22
CA PHE A 228 8.73 -7.00 -7.05
C PHE A 228 10.25 -7.00 -7.08
N ASN A 229 10.86 -5.87 -6.76
CA ASN A 229 12.32 -5.74 -6.68
C ASN A 229 12.72 -4.89 -5.48
N SER A 230 13.42 -5.50 -4.53
CA SER A 230 13.93 -4.86 -3.31
C SER A 230 12.83 -4.30 -2.38
N THR A 231 11.62 -4.88 -2.41
CA THR A 231 10.54 -4.54 -1.48
C THR A 231 10.69 -5.31 -0.15
N THR A 232 10.12 -4.77 0.93
CA THR A 232 10.13 -5.48 2.22
C THR A 232 9.15 -6.65 2.25
N ALA A 233 8.04 -6.58 1.52
CA ALA A 233 7.14 -7.70 1.34
C ALA A 233 6.56 -7.73 -0.08
N ALA A 234 6.12 -8.90 -0.53
CA ALA A 234 5.30 -8.97 -1.73
C ALA A 234 3.82 -8.84 -1.36
N MET A 235 3.35 -9.69 -0.45
CA MET A 235 2.01 -9.68 0.12
C MET A 235 2.09 -9.34 1.61
N ARG A 236 1.29 -8.36 2.06
CA ARG A 236 1.27 -7.92 3.45
C ARG A 236 -0.16 -7.64 3.93
N ILE A 237 -0.54 -8.23 5.05
CA ILE A 237 -1.78 -7.88 5.78
C ILE A 237 -1.39 -7.43 7.19
N LYS A 238 -1.80 -6.22 7.55
CA LYS A 238 -1.51 -5.60 8.85
C LYS A 238 -2.81 -5.32 9.58
N THR A 239 -3.02 -5.91 10.77
CA THR A 239 -4.16 -5.56 11.62
C THR A 239 -3.71 -5.08 12.98
N ARG A 240 -4.45 -4.15 13.56
CA ARG A 240 -4.14 -3.64 14.89
C ARG A 240 -4.68 -4.59 15.97
N PRO A 241 -3.92 -4.84 17.03
CA PRO A 241 -4.42 -5.57 18.18
C PRO A 241 -5.66 -4.90 18.78
N GLY A 242 -6.60 -5.73 19.25
CA GLY A 242 -7.85 -5.23 19.83
C GLY A 242 -8.92 -4.82 18.82
N ALA A 243 -8.64 -4.83 17.52
CA ALA A 243 -9.64 -4.56 16.47
C ALA A 243 -10.78 -5.57 16.54
N LYS A 244 -12.03 -5.09 16.36
CA LYS A 244 -13.26 -5.87 16.52
C LYS A 244 -14.20 -5.66 15.36
N ASN A 245 -15.08 -6.65 15.14
CA ASN A 245 -16.11 -6.60 14.10
C ASN A 245 -15.51 -6.30 12.72
N ALA A 246 -14.41 -6.98 12.37
CA ALA A 246 -13.62 -6.66 11.20
C ALA A 246 -13.15 -7.91 10.45
N TYR A 247 -12.90 -7.75 9.14
CA TYR A 247 -12.38 -8.84 8.33
C TYR A 247 -11.54 -8.36 7.15
N VAL A 248 -10.62 -9.25 6.75
CA VAL A 248 -9.95 -9.25 5.43
C VAL A 248 -10.10 -10.65 4.86
N ARG A 249 -10.79 -10.77 3.73
CA ARG A 249 -11.07 -12.07 3.12
C ARG A 249 -11.15 -12.02 1.60
N ASP A 250 -11.16 -13.21 0.97
CA ASP A 250 -11.32 -13.34 -0.48
C ASP A 250 -10.26 -12.55 -1.25
N CYS A 251 -8.98 -12.72 -0.85
CA CYS A 251 -7.86 -12.03 -1.44
C CYS A 251 -6.96 -13.00 -2.21
N LEU A 252 -6.47 -12.57 -3.37
CA LEU A 252 -5.64 -13.36 -4.28
C LEU A 252 -4.36 -12.60 -4.65
N TRP A 253 -3.21 -13.29 -4.48
CA TRP A 253 -1.94 -12.91 -5.07
C TRP A 253 -1.49 -14.02 -6.01
N GLU A 254 -1.29 -13.73 -7.29
CA GLU A 254 -0.90 -14.75 -8.26
C GLU A 254 0.09 -14.28 -9.33
N ASN A 255 0.90 -15.22 -9.82
CA ASN A 255 1.89 -14.99 -10.87
C ASN A 255 2.88 -13.87 -10.49
N LEU A 256 3.57 -14.04 -9.38
CA LEU A 256 4.52 -13.06 -8.86
C LEU A 256 5.96 -13.49 -9.15
N THR A 257 6.78 -12.52 -9.52
CA THR A 257 8.24 -12.67 -9.62
C THR A 257 8.89 -11.71 -8.62
N LEU A 258 9.68 -12.26 -7.72
CA LEU A 258 10.29 -11.51 -6.63
C LEU A 258 11.82 -11.50 -6.81
N HIS A 259 12.42 -10.32 -6.75
CA HIS A 259 13.87 -10.12 -6.73
C HIS A 259 14.24 -9.38 -5.44
N ASP A 260 15.10 -9.98 -4.62
CA ASP A 260 15.57 -9.37 -3.37
C ASP A 260 14.43 -8.86 -2.45
N VAL A 261 13.36 -9.65 -2.36
CA VAL A 261 12.20 -9.34 -1.48
C VAL A 261 12.41 -10.00 -0.12
N ARG A 262 12.23 -9.24 0.96
CA ARG A 262 12.48 -9.71 2.31
C ARG A 262 11.48 -10.78 2.76
N THR A 263 10.19 -10.58 2.52
CA THR A 263 9.13 -11.52 2.92
C THR A 263 8.12 -11.72 1.78
N THR A 264 7.92 -12.98 1.38
CA THR A 264 6.96 -13.28 0.33
C THR A 264 5.52 -13.17 0.82
N VAL A 265 5.21 -13.77 1.99
CA VAL A 265 3.86 -13.79 2.58
C VAL A 265 3.93 -13.27 4.01
N LEU A 266 3.32 -12.11 4.27
CA LEU A 266 3.32 -11.49 5.58
C LEU A 266 1.88 -11.25 6.07
N ILE A 267 1.52 -11.86 7.19
CA ILE A 267 0.31 -11.53 7.95
C ILE A 267 0.73 -11.20 9.37
N ASP A 268 0.53 -9.95 9.80
CA ASP A 268 0.84 -9.52 11.17
C ASP A 268 -0.39 -8.91 11.83
N MET A 269 -0.97 -9.66 12.77
CA MET A 269 -2.12 -9.22 13.56
C MET A 269 -1.72 -8.52 14.88
N PHE A 270 -0.45 -8.19 15.02
CA PHE A 270 0.10 -7.46 16.17
C PHE A 270 0.82 -6.18 15.75
N TYR A 271 0.42 -5.64 14.59
CA TYR A 271 1.02 -4.43 14.04
C TYR A 271 0.92 -3.25 15.04
N ASP A 272 1.99 -2.42 15.13
CA ASP A 272 2.17 -1.34 16.11
C ASP A 272 2.33 -1.81 17.58
N HIS A 273 2.88 -3.03 17.77
CA HIS A 273 3.35 -3.53 19.08
C HIS A 273 2.31 -3.68 20.20
N GLY A 274 1.02 -3.76 19.86
CA GLY A 274 -0.01 -4.13 20.84
C GLY A 274 0.06 -5.63 21.16
N HIS A 275 0.47 -5.98 22.38
CA HIS A 275 0.42 -7.33 22.86
C HIS A 275 -0.71 -7.48 23.88
N ASN A 276 -1.54 -8.53 23.78
CA ASN A 276 -2.53 -8.97 24.76
C ASN A 276 -3.95 -8.38 24.66
N GLU A 277 -4.35 -7.74 23.59
CA GLU A 277 -5.75 -7.36 23.42
C GLU A 277 -6.52 -8.45 22.65
N THR A 278 -7.70 -8.81 23.14
CA THR A 278 -8.57 -9.77 22.46
C THR A 278 -9.09 -9.13 21.18
N THR A 279 -8.80 -9.75 20.07
CA THR A 279 -9.21 -9.32 18.73
C THR A 279 -10.39 -10.16 18.26
N ASP A 280 -11.32 -9.53 17.54
CA ASP A 280 -12.38 -10.16 16.75
C ASP A 280 -12.24 -9.68 15.31
N PHE A 281 -11.18 -10.17 14.65
CA PHE A 281 -10.78 -9.81 13.30
C PHE A 281 -10.57 -11.09 12.47
N ASP A 282 -11.43 -11.33 11.48
CA ASP A 282 -11.33 -12.49 10.60
C ASP A 282 -10.35 -12.23 9.45
N VAL A 283 -9.28 -13.03 9.37
CA VAL A 283 -8.40 -13.10 8.21
C VAL A 283 -8.57 -14.47 7.57
N SER A 284 -9.28 -14.52 6.43
CA SER A 284 -9.66 -15.80 5.85
C SER A 284 -9.74 -15.79 4.33
N ASN A 285 -9.67 -16.99 3.73
CA ASN A 285 -9.72 -17.19 2.28
C ASN A 285 -8.69 -16.34 1.53
N ILE A 286 -7.43 -16.48 1.95
CA ILE A 286 -6.28 -15.79 1.38
C ILE A 286 -5.51 -16.79 0.51
N THR A 287 -5.36 -16.49 -0.76
CA THR A 287 -4.64 -17.34 -1.71
C THR A 287 -3.39 -16.64 -2.24
N VAL A 288 -2.25 -17.31 -2.13
CA VAL A 288 -1.00 -16.89 -2.76
C VAL A 288 -0.51 -18.03 -3.64
N ARG A 289 -0.34 -17.79 -4.96
CA ARG A 289 0.04 -18.86 -5.88
C ARG A 289 0.93 -18.41 -7.04
N ASN A 290 1.69 -19.38 -7.56
CA ASN A 290 2.59 -19.18 -8.70
C ASN A 290 3.61 -18.07 -8.43
N VAL A 291 4.43 -18.27 -7.39
CA VAL A 291 5.44 -17.29 -6.98
C VAL A 291 6.84 -17.86 -7.20
N LYS A 292 7.71 -17.07 -7.82
CA LYS A 292 9.15 -17.34 -7.92
C LYS A 292 9.93 -16.22 -7.24
N ALA A 293 10.66 -16.57 -6.22
CA ALA A 293 11.47 -15.63 -5.46
C ALA A 293 12.97 -15.88 -5.68
N TYR A 294 13.67 -14.87 -6.13
CA TYR A 294 15.11 -14.85 -6.40
C TYR A 294 15.77 -13.82 -5.48
N GLY A 295 17.03 -14.05 -5.15
CA GLY A 295 17.86 -13.15 -4.36
C GLY A 295 18.42 -13.83 -3.12
N THR A 296 19.60 -13.38 -2.74
CA THR A 296 20.28 -13.83 -1.53
C THR A 296 19.83 -12.96 -0.37
N VAL A 297 19.06 -13.55 0.50
CA VAL A 297 18.77 -12.96 1.80
C VAL A 297 20.09 -12.85 2.57
N ASN A 298 20.50 -11.66 2.96
CA ASN A 298 21.69 -11.48 3.78
C ASN A 298 21.34 -11.79 5.25
N THR A 299 21.49 -13.07 5.60
CA THR A 299 21.17 -13.58 6.95
C THR A 299 22.10 -13.07 8.06
N GLU A 300 23.21 -12.42 7.72
CA GLU A 300 24.15 -11.90 8.73
C GLU A 300 23.71 -10.57 9.32
N THR A 301 22.93 -9.79 8.59
CA THR A 301 22.52 -8.44 9.01
C THR A 301 21.03 -8.31 9.34
N ASP A 302 20.18 -9.26 8.91
CA ASP A 302 18.72 -9.10 9.00
C ASP A 302 18.08 -10.39 9.54
N LYS A 303 17.65 -10.34 10.80
CA LYS A 303 17.00 -11.47 11.49
C LYS A 303 15.56 -11.73 11.03
N ASP A 304 14.99 -10.80 10.25
CA ASP A 304 13.56 -10.77 9.94
C ASP A 304 13.25 -11.19 8.50
N VAL A 305 14.19 -11.82 7.82
CA VAL A 305 13.95 -12.30 6.46
C VAL A 305 13.40 -13.70 6.48
N THR A 306 12.16 -13.85 6.03
CA THR A 306 11.50 -15.17 5.98
C THR A 306 10.64 -15.27 4.72
N PRO A 307 10.53 -16.45 4.10
CA PRO A 307 9.60 -16.67 2.98
C PRO A 307 8.14 -16.45 3.39
N GLY A 308 7.85 -16.56 4.69
CA GLY A 308 6.52 -16.26 5.21
C GLY A 308 6.51 -16.08 6.70
N PHE A 309 5.86 -15.00 7.12
CA PHE A 309 5.59 -14.66 8.51
C PHE A 309 4.08 -14.50 8.71
N LEU A 310 3.46 -15.50 9.34
CA LEU A 310 2.02 -15.53 9.59
C LEU A 310 1.76 -15.46 11.10
N ASN A 311 1.69 -14.26 11.63
CA ASN A 311 1.55 -13.98 13.06
C ASN A 311 0.10 -13.66 13.40
N CYS A 312 -0.72 -14.72 13.51
CA CYS A 312 -2.16 -14.62 13.77
C CYS A 312 -2.46 -14.78 15.27
N GLN A 313 -3.53 -14.15 15.74
CA GLN A 313 -3.94 -14.21 17.14
C GLN A 313 -4.60 -15.55 17.49
N GLU A 314 -4.40 -16.02 18.72
CA GLU A 314 -5.02 -17.26 19.17
C GLU A 314 -6.55 -17.16 19.27
N THR A 315 -7.06 -15.99 19.64
CA THR A 315 -8.51 -15.74 19.77
C THR A 315 -9.20 -15.51 18.43
N SER A 316 -8.43 -15.14 17.39
CA SER A 316 -8.89 -14.89 16.04
C SER A 316 -7.85 -15.40 15.04
N PRO A 317 -7.71 -16.72 14.90
CA PRO A 317 -6.69 -17.29 14.02
C PRO A 317 -6.99 -17.06 12.55
N CYS A 318 -5.94 -16.94 11.75
CA CYS A 318 -6.10 -16.91 10.29
C CYS A 318 -6.45 -18.31 9.78
N HIS A 319 -7.42 -18.40 8.87
CA HIS A 319 -7.85 -19.69 8.33
C HIS A 319 -8.18 -19.63 6.84
N LYS A 320 -8.28 -20.80 6.19
CA LYS A 320 -8.40 -20.92 4.73
C LYS A 320 -7.27 -20.14 4.03
N ILE A 321 -6.06 -20.31 4.53
CA ILE A 321 -4.86 -19.78 3.87
C ILE A 321 -4.41 -20.82 2.85
N HIS A 322 -4.32 -20.45 1.57
CA HIS A 322 -3.96 -21.34 0.48
C HIS A 322 -2.66 -20.88 -0.16
N LEU A 323 -1.61 -21.71 -0.02
CA LEU A 323 -0.29 -21.45 -0.59
C LEU A 323 -0.01 -22.50 -1.68
N GLU A 324 0.18 -22.08 -2.94
CA GLU A 324 0.37 -23.01 -4.05
C GLU A 324 1.51 -22.58 -4.98
N HIS A 325 2.38 -23.52 -5.34
CA HIS A 325 3.47 -23.30 -6.29
C HIS A 325 4.32 -22.07 -5.95
N ILE A 326 4.85 -22.03 -4.72
CA ILE A 326 5.72 -20.94 -4.22
C ILE A 326 7.13 -21.48 -4.07
N HIS A 327 8.08 -20.92 -4.80
CA HIS A 327 9.46 -21.39 -4.80
C HIS A 327 10.44 -20.28 -4.46
N GLN A 328 11.11 -20.44 -3.31
CA GLN A 328 12.28 -19.65 -2.93
C GLN A 328 13.52 -20.29 -3.60
N VAL A 329 13.99 -19.70 -4.68
CA VAL A 329 14.99 -20.34 -5.55
C VAL A 329 16.38 -20.35 -4.90
N ASP A 330 16.80 -19.24 -4.30
CA ASP A 330 18.17 -19.06 -3.81
C ASP A 330 18.34 -19.40 -2.33
N ASN A 331 17.27 -19.46 -1.54
CA ASN A 331 17.29 -19.82 -0.11
C ASN A 331 16.19 -20.82 0.25
N PRO A 332 16.24 -22.06 -0.26
CA PRO A 332 15.15 -23.02 -0.12
C PRO A 332 14.95 -23.55 1.31
N ASP A 333 15.93 -23.38 2.18
CA ASP A 333 15.92 -23.92 3.54
C ASP A 333 15.49 -22.92 4.63
N TYR A 334 15.19 -21.67 4.24
CA TYR A 334 14.77 -20.66 5.20
C TYR A 334 13.32 -20.92 5.63
N PRO A 335 13.02 -21.08 6.94
CA PRO A 335 11.72 -21.56 7.36
C PRO A 335 10.62 -20.46 7.27
N PHE A 336 9.40 -20.90 7.04
CA PHE A 336 8.22 -20.10 7.38
C PHE A 336 8.06 -19.98 8.89
N GLU A 337 7.55 -18.87 9.37
CA GLU A 337 7.17 -18.66 10.76
C GLU A 337 5.64 -18.51 10.86
N CYS A 338 4.99 -19.36 11.67
CA CYS A 338 3.54 -19.34 11.81
C CYS A 338 3.09 -19.41 13.27
N SER A 339 2.16 -18.53 13.62
CA SER A 339 1.38 -18.58 14.85
C SER A 339 -0.10 -18.59 14.50
N ASN A 340 -0.85 -19.60 14.97
CA ASN A 340 -2.30 -19.68 14.80
C ASN A 340 -2.83 -19.51 13.36
N ALA A 341 -2.06 -19.97 12.39
CA ALA A 341 -2.42 -19.93 10.97
C ALA A 341 -2.82 -21.33 10.48
N TYR A 342 -3.96 -21.42 9.81
CA TYR A 342 -4.57 -22.67 9.32
C TYR A 342 -4.85 -22.59 7.83
N GLY A 343 -4.67 -23.73 7.14
CA GLY A 343 -4.93 -23.77 5.72
C GLY A 343 -4.34 -24.98 5.01
N THR A 344 -4.11 -24.82 3.71
CA THR A 344 -3.58 -25.84 2.83
C THR A 344 -2.37 -25.31 2.06
N TRP A 345 -1.51 -26.23 1.64
CA TRP A 345 -0.40 -25.86 0.76
C TRP A 345 -0.12 -26.99 -0.23
N LYS A 346 0.38 -26.61 -1.40
CA LYS A 346 0.78 -27.53 -2.46
C LYS A 346 1.98 -26.99 -3.20
N ASP A 347 3.04 -27.80 -3.32
CA ASP A 347 4.26 -27.45 -4.05
C ASP A 347 4.84 -26.09 -3.61
N VAL A 348 5.13 -25.99 -2.31
CA VAL A 348 5.71 -24.80 -1.66
C VAL A 348 7.04 -25.16 -1.05
N GLN A 349 8.07 -24.40 -1.39
CA GLN A 349 9.42 -24.58 -0.87
C GLN A 349 10.03 -23.24 -0.46
N PRO A 350 10.50 -23.13 0.81
CA PRO A 350 10.47 -24.14 1.89
C PRO A 350 9.05 -24.49 2.35
N HIS A 351 8.93 -25.60 3.07
CA HIS A 351 7.62 -26.06 3.58
C HIS A 351 7.02 -25.05 4.55
N PRO A 352 5.77 -24.62 4.33
CA PRO A 352 5.09 -23.72 5.25
C PRO A 352 4.67 -24.44 6.54
N CYS A 353 4.58 -23.67 7.61
CA CYS A 353 4.19 -24.15 8.94
C CYS A 353 2.67 -24.06 9.22
N LEU A 354 1.84 -23.97 8.16
CA LEU A 354 0.38 -23.95 8.30
C LEU A 354 -0.14 -25.20 8.99
N LYS A 355 -1.04 -25.02 9.95
CA LYS A 355 -1.80 -26.13 10.54
C LYS A 355 -2.93 -26.54 9.57
N PRO A 356 -3.27 -27.83 9.49
CA PRO A 356 -4.38 -28.31 8.65
C PRO A 356 -5.70 -27.61 8.99
N GLU A 357 -6.50 -27.27 7.98
CA GLU A 357 -7.78 -26.57 8.13
C GLU A 357 -8.78 -27.30 9.03
N TRP A 358 -8.83 -28.65 8.99
CA TRP A 358 -9.72 -29.43 9.85
C TRP A 358 -9.47 -29.21 11.35
N MET A 359 -8.22 -28.85 11.76
CA MET A 359 -7.91 -28.53 13.14
C MET A 359 -8.53 -27.18 13.58
N TYR A 360 -8.69 -26.23 12.65
CA TYR A 360 -9.43 -24.99 12.88
C TYR A 360 -10.91 -25.29 13.08
N GLU A 361 -11.51 -26.07 12.18
CA GLU A 361 -12.92 -26.46 12.26
C GLU A 361 -13.25 -27.17 13.57
N GLU A 362 -12.41 -28.12 13.99
CA GLU A 362 -12.59 -28.85 15.25
C GLU A 362 -12.50 -27.92 16.47
N ARG A 363 -11.50 -27.02 16.49
CA ARG A 363 -11.22 -26.18 17.67
C ARG A 363 -12.14 -24.96 17.78
N TYR A 364 -12.49 -24.35 16.67
CA TYR A 364 -13.13 -23.03 16.66
C TYR A 364 -14.57 -23.02 16.16
N ILE A 365 -14.97 -23.97 15.32
CA ILE A 365 -16.33 -24.06 14.78
C ILE A 365 -17.15 -25.09 15.56
N SER A 366 -16.61 -26.27 15.80
CA SER A 366 -17.34 -27.42 16.40
C SER A 366 -17.34 -27.42 17.91
N ALA A 367 -16.61 -26.52 18.57
CA ALA A 367 -16.57 -26.44 20.03
C ALA A 367 -17.95 -26.09 20.62
N PRO A 368 -18.47 -26.88 21.59
CA PRO A 368 -19.79 -26.64 22.16
C PRO A 368 -19.85 -25.27 22.85
N GLY A 369 -20.79 -24.43 22.44
CA GLY A 369 -21.07 -23.13 23.05
C GLY A 369 -20.75 -21.88 22.20
N LYS A 370 -20.24 -22.03 20.98
CA LYS A 370 -20.11 -20.90 20.04
C LYS A 370 -21.36 -20.76 19.16
N PRO A 371 -21.80 -19.53 18.87
CA PRO A 371 -22.87 -19.32 17.91
C PRO A 371 -22.41 -19.72 16.51
N SER A 372 -23.29 -20.36 15.75
CA SER A 372 -23.09 -20.64 14.33
C SER A 372 -22.73 -19.34 13.60
N PRO A 373 -21.79 -19.33 12.65
CA PRO A 373 -21.52 -18.15 11.86
C PRO A 373 -22.81 -17.71 11.18
N SER A 374 -23.15 -16.43 11.25
CA SER A 374 -24.30 -15.85 10.56
C SER A 374 -24.15 -16.11 9.06
N PRO A 375 -25.24 -16.55 8.38
CA PRO A 375 -25.20 -16.66 6.93
C PRO A 375 -24.93 -15.30 6.31
N ALA A 376 -24.09 -15.27 5.28
CA ALA A 376 -23.82 -14.07 4.51
C ALA A 376 -25.14 -13.45 4.02
N PRO A 377 -25.31 -12.14 4.00
CA PRO A 377 -26.46 -11.49 3.40
C PRO A 377 -26.54 -11.89 1.91
N GLN A 378 -27.76 -12.29 1.47
CA GLN A 378 -28.08 -12.67 0.11
C GLN A 378 -28.12 -11.45 -0.81
#